data_13e6761b48dbef5aa6ef938b9412caa7
#
_entry.id   13e6761b48dbef5aa6ef938b9412caa7
#
_cell.length_a   1.000
_cell.length_b   1.000
_cell.length_c   1.000
_cell.angle_alpha   90.00
_cell.angle_beta   90.00
_cell.angle_gamma   90.00
#
_symmetry.space_group_name_H-M   'P 1'
#
loop_
_entity.id
_entity.type
_entity.pdbx_description
1 polymer ?
#
loop_
_entity_poly.entity_id
_entity_poly.type
_entity_poly.pdbx_seq_one_letter_code
_entity_poly.pdbx_strand_id
1 'polypeptide(L)' 'MSVEDRVKSIIVEQLGVDADEVNPEASFVEDLGADSLDTVELIMAFEEEFGVEISDDDAEKIKKVKDAVEYIDKHAKAS' A
#
# COMPACT_ATOMS: atom_id res chain seq x y z
N MET A 1 0.20 11.00 -12.58
CA MET A 1 0.81 9.87 -11.83
C MET A 1 -0.15 8.69 -11.81
N SER A 2 0.38 7.51 -11.98
CA SER A 2 -0.43 6.31 -11.93
C SER A 2 -0.72 5.94 -10.47
N VAL A 3 -1.68 5.05 -10.28
CA VAL A 3 -1.98 4.53 -8.95
C VAL A 3 -0.74 3.87 -8.37
N GLU A 4 -0.03 3.11 -9.18
CA GLU A 4 1.18 2.43 -8.73
C GLU A 4 2.23 3.44 -8.22
N ASP A 5 2.43 4.52 -8.94
CA ASP A 5 3.40 5.54 -8.52
C ASP A 5 3.01 6.17 -7.20
N ARG A 6 1.72 6.43 -7.01
CA ARG A 6 1.25 7.05 -5.78
C ARG A 6 1.36 6.09 -4.61
N VAL A 7 1.02 4.83 -4.83
CA VAL A 7 1.18 3.80 -3.80
C VAL A 7 2.64 3.70 -3.38
N LYS A 8 3.53 3.68 -4.36
CA LYS A 8 4.96 3.59 -4.09
C LYS A 8 5.44 4.77 -3.25
N SER A 9 5.00 5.98 -3.59
CA SER A 9 5.39 7.18 -2.85
C SER A 9 4.93 7.09 -1.40
N ILE A 10 3.71 6.63 -1.18
CA ILE A 10 3.19 6.50 0.18
C ILE A 10 4.01 5.50 0.98
N ILE A 11 4.36 4.38 0.37
CA ILE A 11 5.16 3.35 1.05
C ILE A 11 6.52 3.90 1.43
N VAL A 12 7.16 4.62 0.52
CA VAL A 12 8.46 5.22 0.79
C VAL A 12 8.38 6.15 2.00
N GLU A 13 7.33 6.97 2.05
CA GLU A 13 7.20 7.92 3.15
C GLU A 13 6.88 7.23 4.47
N GLN A 14 5.99 6.24 4.45
CA GLN A 14 5.55 5.61 5.67
C GLN A 14 6.59 4.67 6.26
N LEU A 15 7.29 3.94 5.43
CA LEU A 15 8.25 2.95 5.89
C LEU A 15 9.69 3.43 5.86
N GLY A 16 9.96 4.56 5.22
CA GLY A 16 11.31 5.09 5.14
C GLY A 16 12.24 4.23 4.31
N VAL A 17 11.72 3.58 3.28
CA VAL A 17 12.53 2.73 2.40
C VAL A 17 12.77 3.45 1.09
N ASP A 18 13.76 2.96 0.33
CA ASP A 18 14.04 3.53 -0.99
C ASP A 18 13.01 3.06 -2.01
N ALA A 19 12.73 3.93 -2.99
CA ALA A 19 11.79 3.59 -4.04
C ALA A 19 12.21 2.32 -4.79
N ASP A 20 13.51 2.10 -4.92
CA ASP A 20 14.02 0.92 -5.60
C ASP A 20 13.65 -0.37 -4.89
N GLU A 21 13.39 -0.30 -3.59
CA GLU A 21 13.01 -1.48 -2.81
C GLU A 21 11.52 -1.79 -2.96
N VAL A 22 10.73 -0.83 -3.41
CA VAL A 22 9.29 -0.96 -3.49
C VAL A 22 8.91 -1.46 -4.88
N ASN A 23 9.04 -2.76 -5.08
CA ASN A 23 8.65 -3.37 -6.35
C ASN A 23 7.37 -4.20 -6.14
N PRO A 24 6.67 -4.55 -7.22
CA PRO A 24 5.37 -5.22 -7.09
C PRO A 24 5.40 -6.51 -6.28
N GLU A 25 6.51 -7.22 -6.31
CA GLU A 25 6.62 -8.49 -5.59
C GLU A 25 7.08 -8.33 -4.15
N ALA A 26 7.43 -7.12 -3.74
CA ALA A 26 7.92 -6.89 -2.39
C ALA A 26 6.80 -7.09 -1.37
N SER A 27 7.12 -7.81 -0.30
CA SER A 27 6.21 -7.98 0.81
C SER A 27 6.44 -6.86 1.82
N PHE A 28 5.35 -6.30 2.34
CA PHE A 28 5.48 -5.21 3.30
C PHE A 28 6.24 -5.64 4.55
N VAL A 29 5.93 -6.82 5.04
CA VAL A 29 6.54 -7.30 6.29
C VAL A 29 7.91 -7.92 6.03
N GLU A 30 8.00 -8.80 5.05
CA GLU A 30 9.22 -9.59 4.85
C GLU A 30 10.30 -8.81 4.12
N ASP A 31 9.92 -8.05 3.12
CA ASP A 31 10.90 -7.35 2.28
C ASP A 31 11.12 -5.92 2.72
N LEU A 32 10.08 -5.25 3.18
CA LEU A 32 10.17 -3.83 3.55
C LEU A 32 10.25 -3.61 5.05
N GLY A 33 10.17 -4.67 5.83
CA GLY A 33 10.38 -4.58 7.27
C GLY A 33 9.25 -3.92 8.05
N ALA A 34 8.05 -3.89 7.51
CA ALA A 34 6.91 -3.29 8.21
C ALA A 34 6.43 -4.23 9.31
N ASP A 35 6.14 -3.67 10.48
CA ASP A 35 5.49 -4.46 11.53
C ASP A 35 3.98 -4.23 11.45
N SER A 36 3.23 -4.79 12.41
CA SER A 36 1.78 -4.71 12.35
C SER A 36 1.28 -3.28 12.46
N LEU A 37 1.95 -2.44 13.25
CA LEU A 37 1.57 -1.05 13.37
C LEU A 37 1.84 -0.30 12.06
N ASP A 38 2.99 -0.58 11.45
CA ASP A 38 3.34 0.05 10.19
C ASP A 38 2.32 -0.29 9.10
N THR A 39 1.88 -1.54 9.05
CA THR A 39 0.90 -1.93 8.04
C THR A 39 -0.44 -1.25 8.26
N VAL A 40 -0.85 -1.09 9.51
CA VAL A 40 -2.10 -0.38 9.81
C VAL A 40 -2.00 1.07 9.35
N GLU A 41 -0.90 1.73 9.66
CA GLU A 41 -0.73 3.12 9.26
C GLU A 41 -0.67 3.25 7.75
N LEU A 42 -0.05 2.29 7.09
CA LEU A 42 0.05 2.30 5.64
C LEU A 42 -1.33 2.17 5.01
N ILE A 43 -2.15 1.27 5.53
CA ILE A 43 -3.52 1.09 5.05
C ILE A 43 -4.32 2.38 5.23
N MET A 44 -4.18 3.02 6.39
CA MET A 44 -4.89 4.26 6.64
C MET A 44 -4.45 5.36 5.69
N ALA A 45 -3.16 5.41 5.38
CA ALA A 45 -2.65 6.39 4.44
C ALA A 45 -3.24 6.17 3.05
N PHE A 46 -3.36 4.91 2.63
CA PHE A 46 -3.98 4.59 1.35
C PHE A 46 -5.44 5.03 1.33
N GLU A 47 -6.16 4.79 2.42
CA GLU A 47 -7.56 5.19 2.49
C GLU A 47 -7.73 6.69 2.33
N GLU A 48 -6.87 7.45 2.99
CA GLU A 48 -6.96 8.91 2.93
C GLU A 48 -6.53 9.45 1.58
N GLU A 49 -5.48 8.87 1.03
CA GLU A 49 -4.92 9.37 -0.22
C GLU A 49 -5.85 9.11 -1.40
N PHE A 50 -6.49 7.95 -1.41
CA PHE A 50 -7.31 7.53 -2.55
C PHE A 50 -8.80 7.62 -2.30
N GLY A 51 -9.21 7.93 -1.07
CA GLY A 51 -10.62 8.03 -0.74
C GLY A 51 -11.34 6.69 -0.80
N VAL A 52 -10.66 5.61 -0.42
CA VAL A 52 -11.26 4.28 -0.42
C VAL A 52 -11.38 3.77 0.99
N GLU A 53 -12.27 2.80 1.19
CA GLU A 53 -12.38 2.10 2.45
C GLU A 53 -11.81 0.70 2.31
N ILE A 54 -10.90 0.35 3.21
CA ILE A 54 -10.28 -0.96 3.22
C ILE A 54 -10.65 -1.64 4.52
N SER A 55 -11.49 -2.67 4.43
CA SER A 55 -11.89 -3.41 5.62
C SER A 55 -10.71 -4.17 6.20
N ASP A 56 -10.85 -4.58 7.46
CA ASP A 56 -9.80 -5.37 8.09
C ASP A 56 -9.54 -6.66 7.34
N ASP A 57 -10.60 -7.30 6.86
CA ASP A 57 -10.46 -8.53 6.10
C ASP A 57 -9.65 -8.30 4.82
N ASP A 58 -9.96 -7.22 4.11
CA ASP A 58 -9.24 -6.90 2.89
C ASP A 58 -7.80 -6.51 3.19
N ALA A 59 -7.60 -5.76 4.29
CA ALA A 59 -6.25 -5.35 4.67
C ALA A 59 -5.35 -6.55 4.93
N GLU A 60 -5.93 -7.62 5.51
CA GLU A 60 -5.15 -8.83 5.77
C GLU A 60 -4.70 -9.53 4.48
N LYS A 61 -5.43 -9.31 3.40
CA LYS A 61 -5.08 -9.90 2.11
C LYS A 61 -4.03 -9.09 1.36
N ILE A 62 -3.83 -7.85 1.76
CA ILE A 62 -2.86 -6.97 1.12
C ILE A 62 -1.50 -7.21 1.77
N LYS A 63 -0.71 -8.10 1.20
CA LYS A 63 0.58 -8.48 1.75
C LYS A 63 1.75 -7.99 0.93
N LYS A 64 1.53 -7.77 -0.36
CA LYS A 64 2.57 -7.31 -1.28
C LYS A 64 2.16 -6.00 -1.89
N VAL A 65 3.14 -5.28 -2.43
CA VAL A 65 2.89 -4.00 -3.07
C VAL A 65 1.84 -4.15 -4.18
N LYS A 66 1.96 -5.19 -5.00
CA LYS A 66 1.01 -5.39 -6.09
C LYS A 66 -0.41 -5.61 -5.58
N ASP A 67 -0.57 -6.24 -4.42
CA ASP A 67 -1.89 -6.45 -3.85
C ASP A 67 -2.54 -5.12 -3.52
N ALA A 68 -1.77 -4.19 -2.96
CA ALA A 68 -2.29 -2.87 -2.63
C ALA A 68 -2.64 -2.10 -3.90
N VAL A 69 -1.78 -2.16 -4.90
CA VAL A 69 -2.03 -1.45 -6.15
C VAL A 69 -3.31 -1.97 -6.80
N GLU A 70 -3.46 -3.29 -6.86
CA GLU A 70 -4.65 -3.88 -7.48
C GLU A 70 -5.91 -3.52 -6.74
N TYR A 71 -5.86 -3.58 -5.41
CA TYR A 71 -7.04 -3.24 -4.61
C TYR A 71 -7.45 -1.79 -4.83
N ILE A 72 -6.50 -0.89 -4.76
CA ILE A 72 -6.79 0.53 -4.89
C ILE A 72 -7.26 0.86 -6.31
N ASP A 73 -6.59 0.29 -7.30
CA ASP A 73 -6.99 0.53 -8.69
C ASP A 73 -8.42 0.09 -8.94
N LYS A 74 -8.81 -1.01 -8.32
CA LYS A 74 -10.14 -1.56 -8.47
C LYS A 74 -11.20 -0.72 -7.79
N HIS A 75 -10.87 -0.17 -6.63
CA HIS A 75 -11.86 0.51 -5.79
C HIS A 75 -11.84 2.03 -5.90
N ALA A 76 -10.72 2.61 -6.31
CA ALA A 76 -10.60 4.08 -6.35
C ALA A 76 -10.91 4.66 -7.72
N LYS A 77 -11.00 3.86 -8.73
CA LYS A 77 -11.12 4.36 -10.10
C LYS A 77 -12.50 4.85 -10.44
N ALA A 78 -13.42 4.76 -9.53
CA ALA A 78 -14.79 5.17 -9.78
C ALA A 78 -14.94 6.66 -9.98
N SER A 79 -13.98 7.40 -9.58
CA SER A 79 -14.04 8.86 -9.69
C SER A 79 -13.92 9.35 -11.12
#